data_33a32f76fea19f2e0a6b8e8b298ce2ab
#
_entry.id   33a32f76fea19f2e0a6b8e8b298ce2ab
#
_cell.length_a   1.000
_cell.length_b   1.000
_cell.length_c   1.000
_cell.angle_alpha   90.00
_cell.angle_beta   90.00
_cell.angle_gamma   90.00
#
_symmetry.space_group_name_H-M   'P 1'
#
loop_
_entity.id
_entity.type
_entity.pdbx_description
1 polymer ?
#
loop_
_entity_poly.entity_id
_entity_poly.type
_entity_poly.pdbx_seq_one_letter_code
_entity_poly.pdbx_strand_id
1 'polypeptide(L)'
;GQADFALAAIRADTPELQAEPFCSDGFHLVCPPDHPLATLPEVRPRDVAAYPFIHMARGSSVRQYLDAALHPLQMQTLMEVDQLATAMGMVRAGLGVSLMPALTLFHFAQPGLVTRPLHWPGLTRRIYLVRRRERSLSLAAQSLYDQVMAQPPQVDMPEPHVSRKRYKK
;
A
#
# COMPACT_ATOMS: atom_id res chain seq x y z
N GLY A 1 16.21 20.32 6.69
CA GLY A 1 15.30 21.41 6.67
C GLY A 1 14.69 21.79 5.32
N GLN A 2 14.32 20.79 4.47
CA GLN A 2 13.69 21.10 3.17
C GLN A 2 12.16 20.94 3.18
N ALA A 3 11.59 20.39 4.26
CA ALA A 3 10.16 20.23 4.42
C ALA A 3 9.74 20.57 5.86
N ASP A 4 8.51 21.08 6.01
CA ASP A 4 7.91 21.39 7.32
C ASP A 4 7.29 20.14 7.93
N PHE A 5 6.61 19.33 7.13
CA PHE A 5 6.08 18.01 7.50
C PHE A 5 6.04 17.09 6.29
N ALA A 6 5.78 15.80 6.50
CA ALA A 6 5.71 14.79 5.45
C ALA A 6 4.64 13.76 5.76
N LEU A 7 4.06 13.16 4.70
CA LEU A 7 3.29 11.92 4.79
C LEU A 7 4.25 10.74 4.60
N ALA A 8 4.26 9.81 5.55
CA ALA A 8 5.14 8.65 5.52
C ALA A 8 4.38 7.37 5.87
N ALA A 9 4.65 6.31 5.11
CA ALA A 9 4.09 4.99 5.37
C ALA A 9 4.90 4.17 6.39
N ILE A 10 6.02 4.68 6.84
CA ILE A 10 6.86 4.10 7.89
C ILE A 10 6.91 5.08 9.04
N ARG A 11 6.63 4.60 10.26
CA ARG A 11 6.77 5.42 11.46
C ARG A 11 8.25 5.76 11.66
N ALA A 12 8.56 7.06 11.62
CA ALA A 12 9.88 7.54 11.98
C ALA A 12 10.00 7.53 13.52
N ASP A 13 10.77 6.58 14.03
CA ASP A 13 10.93 6.38 15.48
C ASP A 13 12.24 7.02 15.94
N THR A 14 12.36 8.33 15.69
CA THR A 14 13.48 9.13 16.13
C THR A 14 13.00 10.17 17.14
N PRO A 15 13.81 10.49 18.19
CA PRO A 15 13.40 11.45 19.23
C PRO A 15 13.03 12.83 18.68
N GLU A 16 13.67 13.24 17.57
CA GLU A 16 13.46 14.55 16.96
C GLU A 16 12.18 14.63 16.14
N LEU A 17 11.55 13.48 15.81
CA LEU A 17 10.36 13.44 14.99
C LEU A 17 9.11 13.12 15.83
N GLN A 18 8.01 13.71 15.44
CA GLN A 18 6.68 13.40 15.92
C GLN A 18 5.89 12.81 14.74
N ALA A 19 5.35 11.61 14.92
CA ALA A 19 4.52 10.93 13.93
C ALA A 19 3.10 10.79 14.47
N GLU A 20 2.13 11.39 13.77
CA GLU A 20 0.72 11.29 14.10
C GLU A 20 0.03 10.34 13.11
N PRO A 21 -0.77 9.35 13.56
CA PRO A 21 -1.52 8.49 12.66
C PRO A 21 -2.46 9.32 11.78
N PHE A 22 -2.46 9.06 10.48
CA PHE A 22 -3.27 9.80 9.52
C PHE A 22 -4.35 8.92 8.89
N CYS A 23 -3.95 7.82 8.26
CA CYS A 23 -4.89 6.86 7.69
C CYS A 23 -4.27 5.48 7.56
N SER A 24 -5.11 4.51 7.24
CA SER A 24 -4.69 3.16 6.87
C SER A 24 -4.97 2.92 5.39
N ASP A 25 -4.18 2.06 4.77
CA ASP A 25 -4.21 1.81 3.34
C ASP A 25 -4.06 0.30 3.08
N GLY A 26 -5.06 -0.31 2.46
CA GLY A 26 -5.06 -1.70 2.04
C GLY A 26 -4.30 -1.91 0.73
N PHE A 27 -4.17 -3.15 0.31
CA PHE A 27 -3.53 -3.48 -0.96
C PHE A 27 -4.52 -4.11 -1.93
N HIS A 28 -4.28 -3.87 -3.20
CA HIS A 28 -5.02 -4.43 -4.32
C HIS A 28 -4.11 -5.22 -5.24
N LEU A 29 -4.60 -6.32 -5.76
CA LEU A 29 -4.03 -6.94 -6.93
C LEU A 29 -4.27 -6.03 -8.13
N VAL A 30 -3.26 -5.87 -8.97
CA VAL A 30 -3.34 -5.20 -10.28
C VAL A 30 -2.92 -6.20 -11.34
N CYS A 31 -3.79 -6.45 -12.32
CA CYS A 31 -3.55 -7.39 -13.41
C CYS A 31 -4.29 -6.97 -14.68
N PRO A 32 -3.98 -7.54 -15.86
CA PRO A 32 -4.80 -7.38 -17.07
C PRO A 32 -6.21 -7.96 -16.87
N PRO A 33 -7.23 -7.49 -17.61
CA PRO A 33 -8.62 -7.94 -17.46
C PRO A 33 -8.85 -9.41 -17.88
N ASP A 34 -8.04 -9.92 -18.75
CA ASP A 34 -8.05 -11.33 -19.22
C ASP A 34 -7.17 -12.26 -18.37
N HIS A 35 -6.50 -11.74 -17.35
CA HIS A 35 -5.65 -12.53 -16.49
C HIS A 35 -6.49 -13.46 -15.60
N PRO A 36 -6.08 -14.74 -15.37
CA PRO A 36 -6.84 -15.69 -14.55
C PRO A 36 -7.18 -15.17 -13.14
N LEU A 37 -6.30 -14.37 -12.52
CA LEU A 37 -6.55 -13.77 -11.21
C LEU A 37 -7.67 -12.71 -11.21
N ALA A 38 -8.04 -12.16 -12.37
CA ALA A 38 -9.07 -11.12 -12.47
C ALA A 38 -10.45 -11.65 -12.08
N THR A 39 -10.73 -12.93 -12.32
CA THR A 39 -12.04 -13.57 -12.17
C THR A 39 -12.14 -14.55 -11.01
N LEU A 40 -11.04 -14.82 -10.28
CA LEU A 40 -11.09 -15.71 -9.12
C LEU A 40 -12.09 -15.17 -8.06
N PRO A 41 -12.92 -16.02 -7.46
CA PRO A 41 -13.81 -15.59 -6.37
C PRO A 41 -13.03 -14.94 -5.20
N GLU A 42 -11.91 -15.54 -4.82
CA GLU A 42 -10.99 -15.07 -3.79
C GLU A 42 -9.55 -15.21 -4.30
N VAL A 43 -8.74 -14.18 -4.13
CA VAL A 43 -7.32 -14.21 -4.48
C VAL A 43 -6.49 -14.44 -3.22
N ARG A 44 -5.73 -15.50 -3.20
CA ARG A 44 -4.83 -15.88 -2.09
C ARG A 44 -3.38 -15.58 -2.43
N PRO A 45 -2.48 -15.42 -1.43
CA PRO A 45 -1.07 -15.19 -1.70
C PRO A 45 -0.41 -16.21 -2.64
N ARG A 46 -0.76 -17.49 -2.49
CA ARG A 46 -0.23 -18.56 -3.37
C ARG A 46 -0.67 -18.44 -4.82
N ASP A 47 -1.88 -17.94 -5.05
CA ASP A 47 -2.41 -17.76 -6.41
C ASP A 47 -1.59 -16.70 -7.13
N VAL A 48 -1.23 -15.61 -6.44
CA VAL A 48 -0.39 -14.53 -7.00
C VAL A 48 1.05 -15.00 -7.19
N ALA A 49 1.59 -15.78 -6.25
CA ALA A 49 2.97 -16.30 -6.32
C ALA A 49 3.20 -17.27 -7.48
N ALA A 50 2.14 -17.78 -8.12
CA ALA A 50 2.25 -18.64 -9.29
C ALA A 50 2.55 -17.89 -10.60
N TYR A 51 2.51 -16.55 -10.58
CA TYR A 51 2.68 -15.72 -11.78
C TYR A 51 3.90 -14.80 -11.69
N PRO A 52 4.46 -14.37 -12.85
CA PRO A 52 5.50 -13.34 -12.88
C PRO A 52 5.03 -12.09 -12.14
N PHE A 53 5.88 -11.59 -11.25
CA PHE A 53 5.54 -10.50 -10.35
C PHE A 53 6.44 -9.27 -10.55
N ILE A 54 5.84 -8.11 -10.66
CA ILE A 54 6.52 -6.82 -10.77
C ILE A 54 6.53 -6.17 -9.40
N HIS A 55 7.72 -6.13 -8.79
CA HIS A 55 7.93 -5.52 -7.49
C HIS A 55 8.26 -4.03 -7.58
N MET A 56 7.87 -3.31 -6.54
CA MET A 56 8.52 -2.04 -6.23
C MET A 56 9.90 -2.29 -5.64
N ALA A 57 10.82 -1.32 -5.82
CA ALA A 57 12.18 -1.41 -5.31
C ALA A 57 12.23 -1.69 -3.81
N ARG A 58 13.28 -2.39 -3.35
CA ARG A 58 13.44 -2.85 -1.95
C ARG A 58 13.40 -1.74 -0.91
N GLY A 59 13.83 -0.54 -1.26
CA GLY A 59 13.79 0.63 -0.38
C GLY A 59 12.39 1.25 -0.22
N SER A 60 11.40 0.85 -1.02
CA SER A 60 10.07 1.41 -0.95
C SER A 60 9.26 0.86 0.23
N SER A 61 8.39 1.69 0.80
CA SER A 61 7.46 1.23 1.84
C SER A 61 6.53 0.13 1.35
N VAL A 62 6.11 0.20 0.07
CA VAL A 62 5.26 -0.83 -0.56
C VAL A 62 5.93 -2.20 -0.47
N ARG A 63 7.22 -2.28 -0.85
CA ARG A 63 7.97 -3.53 -0.82
C ARG A 63 8.14 -4.05 0.61
N GLN A 64 8.47 -3.19 1.55
CA GLN A 64 8.67 -3.58 2.95
C GLN A 64 7.40 -4.17 3.58
N TYR A 65 6.25 -3.55 3.33
CA TYR A 65 4.97 -4.08 3.82
C TYR A 65 4.60 -5.42 3.17
N LEU A 66 4.84 -5.56 1.85
CA LEU A 66 4.59 -6.82 1.13
C LEU A 66 5.49 -7.94 1.65
N ASP A 67 6.79 -7.71 1.75
CA ASP A 67 7.74 -8.72 2.22
C ASP A 67 7.41 -9.18 3.64
N ALA A 68 7.02 -8.26 4.53
CA ALA A 68 6.63 -8.60 5.89
C ALA A 68 5.32 -9.42 5.96
N ALA A 69 4.31 -9.06 5.15
CA ALA A 69 3.02 -9.73 5.15
C ALA A 69 3.04 -11.09 4.46
N LEU A 70 3.94 -11.28 3.49
CA LEU A 70 4.02 -12.50 2.68
C LEU A 70 4.98 -13.54 3.25
N HIS A 71 5.93 -13.13 4.12
CA HIS A 71 6.91 -14.06 4.68
C HIS A 71 6.25 -15.33 5.28
N PRO A 72 6.73 -16.56 4.99
CA PRO A 72 7.93 -16.90 4.20
C PRO A 72 7.67 -17.09 2.68
N LEU A 73 6.48 -16.79 2.17
CA LEU A 73 6.15 -16.94 0.76
C LEU A 73 6.94 -15.92 -0.07
N GLN A 74 7.53 -16.39 -1.17
CA GLN A 74 8.24 -15.54 -2.13
C GLN A 74 7.45 -15.45 -3.43
N MET A 75 7.39 -14.24 -4.00
CA MET A 75 6.84 -14.01 -5.32
C MET A 75 7.87 -14.34 -6.41
N GLN A 76 7.39 -14.77 -7.59
CA GLN A 76 8.24 -14.94 -8.76
C GLN A 76 8.62 -13.58 -9.33
N THR A 77 9.61 -12.93 -8.74
CA THR A 77 10.03 -11.59 -9.14
C THR A 77 10.58 -11.59 -10.57
N LEU A 78 9.80 -11.02 -11.49
CA LEU A 78 10.25 -10.77 -12.87
C LEU A 78 11.16 -9.54 -12.93
N MET A 79 10.74 -8.47 -12.25
CA MET A 79 11.43 -7.17 -12.27
C MET A 79 11.16 -6.36 -11.00
N GLU A 80 12.13 -5.52 -10.65
CA GLU A 80 11.99 -4.49 -9.61
C GLU A 80 12.02 -3.11 -10.27
N VAL A 81 11.09 -2.23 -9.90
CA VAL A 81 10.95 -0.88 -10.46
C VAL A 81 10.76 0.16 -9.37
N ASP A 82 11.24 1.38 -9.62
CA ASP A 82 11.15 2.47 -8.66
C ASP A 82 9.88 3.30 -8.81
N GLN A 83 9.30 3.31 -10.01
CA GLN A 83 8.16 4.17 -10.33
C GLN A 83 6.87 3.35 -10.47
N LEU A 84 5.81 3.80 -9.78
CA LEU A 84 4.47 3.20 -9.90
C LEU A 84 3.96 3.18 -11.34
N ALA A 85 4.21 4.24 -12.10
CA ALA A 85 3.80 4.34 -13.50
C ALA A 85 4.48 3.28 -14.37
N THR A 86 5.74 2.94 -14.09
CA THR A 86 6.48 1.89 -14.80
C THR A 86 5.88 0.53 -14.46
N ALA A 87 5.63 0.22 -13.18
CA ALA A 87 4.99 -1.01 -12.76
C ALA A 87 3.63 -1.19 -13.48
N MET A 88 2.83 -0.13 -13.50
CA MET A 88 1.53 -0.10 -14.16
C MET A 88 1.63 -0.40 -15.67
N GLY A 89 2.55 0.27 -16.37
CA GLY A 89 2.77 0.06 -17.79
C GLY A 89 3.16 -1.38 -18.11
N MET A 90 3.99 -2.00 -17.27
CA MET A 90 4.41 -3.40 -17.41
C MET A 90 3.27 -4.38 -17.16
N VAL A 91 2.45 -4.14 -16.12
CA VAL A 91 1.25 -4.97 -15.86
C VAL A 91 0.28 -4.86 -17.04
N ARG A 92 0.02 -3.65 -17.53
CA ARG A 92 -0.86 -3.42 -18.70
C ARG A 92 -0.34 -4.09 -19.96
N ALA A 93 0.97 -4.19 -20.12
CA ALA A 93 1.60 -4.92 -21.23
C ALA A 93 1.57 -6.46 -21.06
N GLY A 94 0.97 -6.97 -19.98
CA GLY A 94 0.87 -8.42 -19.73
C GLY A 94 2.15 -9.08 -19.27
N LEU A 95 3.16 -8.33 -18.83
CA LEU A 95 4.45 -8.89 -18.41
C LEU A 95 4.37 -9.58 -17.04
N GLY A 96 3.35 -9.29 -16.25
CA GLY A 96 3.15 -9.89 -14.94
C GLY A 96 2.05 -9.18 -14.17
N VAL A 97 1.92 -9.50 -12.89
CA VAL A 97 0.97 -8.88 -11.96
C VAL A 97 1.71 -8.10 -10.88
N SER A 98 1.00 -7.24 -10.16
CA SER A 98 1.58 -6.50 -9.05
C SER A 98 0.58 -6.29 -7.91
N LEU A 99 1.07 -5.92 -6.73
CA LEU A 99 0.26 -5.55 -5.58
C LEU A 99 0.53 -4.08 -5.22
N MET A 100 -0.53 -3.27 -5.26
CA MET A 100 -0.43 -1.83 -5.09
C MET A 100 -1.33 -1.33 -3.96
N PRO A 101 -0.89 -0.32 -3.20
CA PRO A 101 -1.72 0.28 -2.17
C PRO A 101 -2.94 1.00 -2.75
N ALA A 102 -4.08 0.91 -2.06
CA ALA A 102 -5.35 1.48 -2.51
C ALA A 102 -5.26 3.00 -2.79
N LEU A 103 -4.53 3.75 -1.97
CA LEU A 103 -4.33 5.19 -2.16
C LEU A 103 -3.56 5.56 -3.44
N THR A 104 -2.94 4.59 -4.11
CA THR A 104 -2.23 4.83 -5.37
C THR A 104 -3.07 4.46 -6.60
N LEU A 105 -4.22 3.81 -6.41
CA LEU A 105 -5.00 3.21 -7.49
C LEU A 105 -5.70 4.23 -8.38
N PHE A 106 -5.89 5.47 -7.94
CA PHE A 106 -6.43 6.52 -8.80
C PHE A 106 -5.56 6.77 -10.05
N HIS A 107 -4.27 6.46 -9.98
CA HIS A 107 -3.38 6.46 -11.14
C HIS A 107 -3.62 5.25 -12.07
N PHE A 108 -4.26 4.19 -11.57
CA PHE A 108 -4.42 2.90 -12.24
C PHE A 108 -5.85 2.70 -12.79
N ALA A 109 -6.76 3.64 -12.57
CA ALA A 109 -8.11 3.62 -13.14
C ALA A 109 -8.06 3.91 -14.66
N GLN A 110 -7.40 3.03 -15.40
CA GLN A 110 -7.20 3.15 -16.84
C GLN A 110 -7.66 1.89 -17.57
N PRO A 111 -8.12 2.01 -18.83
CA PRO A 111 -8.44 0.84 -19.65
C PRO A 111 -7.27 -0.14 -19.75
N GLY A 112 -7.56 -1.43 -19.67
CA GLY A 112 -6.57 -2.50 -19.77
C GLY A 112 -5.94 -2.91 -18.42
N LEU A 113 -6.49 -2.43 -17.30
CA LEU A 113 -6.14 -2.89 -15.95
C LEU A 113 -7.39 -3.21 -15.13
N VAL A 114 -7.28 -4.25 -14.32
CA VAL A 114 -8.25 -4.61 -13.28
C VAL A 114 -7.55 -4.50 -11.93
N THR A 115 -8.23 -3.90 -10.94
CA THR A 115 -7.78 -3.82 -9.57
C THR A 115 -8.75 -4.58 -8.67
N ARG A 116 -8.22 -5.43 -7.79
CA ARG A 116 -9.03 -6.23 -6.87
C ARG A 116 -8.52 -6.06 -5.44
N PRO A 117 -9.40 -5.66 -4.49
CA PRO A 117 -9.02 -5.54 -3.09
C PRO A 117 -8.57 -6.89 -2.52
N LEU A 118 -7.56 -6.87 -1.67
CA LEU A 118 -7.01 -8.04 -1.00
C LEU A 118 -7.25 -7.94 0.51
N HIS A 119 -7.80 -9.00 1.08
CA HIS A 119 -8.11 -9.09 2.51
C HIS A 119 -7.15 -10.04 3.23
N TRP A 120 -5.83 -9.89 2.98
CA TRP A 120 -4.84 -10.76 3.60
C TRP A 120 -4.43 -10.23 4.98
N PRO A 121 -4.34 -11.10 5.99
CA PRO A 121 -3.89 -10.69 7.31
C PRO A 121 -2.51 -10.00 7.26
N GLY A 122 -2.41 -8.85 7.92
CA GLY A 122 -1.16 -8.08 7.97
C GLY A 122 -0.85 -7.24 6.73
N LEU A 123 -1.63 -7.37 5.64
CA LEU A 123 -1.41 -6.62 4.41
C LEU A 123 -2.16 -5.27 4.44
N THR A 124 -1.80 -4.47 5.42
CA THR A 124 -2.32 -3.11 5.60
C THR A 124 -1.16 -2.22 6.01
N ARG A 125 -0.99 -1.08 5.37
CA ARG A 125 0.00 -0.09 5.79
C ARG A 125 -0.66 1.08 6.50
N ARG A 126 0.07 1.64 7.47
CA ARG A 126 -0.32 2.85 8.18
C ARG A 126 0.46 4.03 7.64
N ILE A 127 -0.24 5.13 7.41
CA ILE A 127 0.34 6.39 6.96
C ILE A 127 0.28 7.37 8.13
N TYR A 128 1.36 8.09 8.32
CA TYR A 128 1.55 9.06 9.38
C TYR A 128 1.85 10.42 8.79
N LEU A 129 1.37 11.47 9.44
CA LEU A 129 1.91 12.81 9.31
C LEU A 129 3.11 12.93 10.24
N VAL A 130 4.26 13.28 9.68
CA VAL A 130 5.54 13.34 10.40
C VAL A 130 6.08 14.76 10.34
N ARG A 131 6.44 15.33 11.50
CA ARG A 131 7.07 16.65 11.61
C ARG A 131 8.20 16.63 12.64
N ARG A 132 9.04 17.65 12.63
CA ARG A 132 10.02 17.83 13.70
C ARG A 132 9.34 18.26 14.99
N ARG A 133 9.71 17.62 16.11
CA ARG A 133 9.09 17.88 17.42
C ARG A 133 9.40 19.29 17.94
N GLU A 134 10.64 19.74 17.76
CA GLU A 134 11.14 21.00 18.33
C GLU A 134 10.99 22.20 17.38
N ARG A 135 10.41 22.00 16.20
CA ARG A 135 10.26 23.08 15.22
C ARG A 135 8.81 23.49 15.10
N SER A 136 8.52 24.76 15.43
CA SER A 136 7.22 25.36 15.14
C SER A 136 7.01 25.46 13.64
N LEU A 137 5.80 25.15 13.21
CA LEU A 137 5.40 25.37 11.83
C LEU A 137 5.11 26.86 11.60
N SER A 138 5.35 27.36 10.39
CA SER A 138 4.84 28.67 9.98
C SER A 138 3.28 28.64 9.97
N LEU A 139 2.64 29.80 10.02
CA LEU A 139 1.17 29.88 9.98
C LEU A 139 0.61 29.16 8.75
N ALA A 140 1.24 29.31 7.59
CA ALA A 140 0.81 28.64 6.37
C ALA A 140 1.00 27.11 6.46
N ALA A 141 2.13 26.65 6.97
CA ALA A 141 2.38 25.23 7.16
C ALA A 141 1.46 24.60 8.20
N GLN A 142 1.14 25.33 9.28
CA GLN A 142 0.19 24.86 10.29
C GLN A 142 -1.23 24.76 9.72
N SER A 143 -1.67 25.78 8.98
CA SER A 143 -2.98 25.75 8.32
C SER A 143 -3.12 24.56 7.36
N LEU A 144 -2.08 24.31 6.55
CA LEU A 144 -2.07 23.13 5.65
C LEU A 144 -2.06 21.81 6.44
N TYR A 145 -1.27 21.72 7.51
CA TYR A 145 -1.23 20.56 8.38
C TYR A 145 -2.62 20.24 8.95
N ASP A 146 -3.30 21.24 9.50
CA ASP A 146 -4.63 21.09 10.09
C ASP A 146 -5.67 20.68 9.05
N GLN A 147 -5.61 21.25 7.84
CA GLN A 147 -6.50 20.86 6.73
C GLN A 147 -6.26 19.40 6.31
N VAL A 148 -5.01 18.98 6.19
CA VAL A 148 -4.68 17.59 5.84
C VAL A 148 -5.19 16.64 6.92
N MET A 149 -4.97 16.95 8.20
CA MET A 149 -5.42 16.12 9.33
C MET A 149 -6.95 16.04 9.44
N ALA A 150 -7.66 17.10 9.05
CA ALA A 150 -9.12 17.14 9.08
C ALA A 150 -9.79 16.32 7.96
N GLN A 151 -9.04 15.96 6.92
CA GLN A 151 -9.57 15.28 5.73
C GLN A 151 -8.73 14.03 5.36
N PRO A 152 -8.65 13.03 6.26
CA PRO A 152 -8.00 11.79 5.90
C PRO A 152 -8.72 11.12 4.74
N PRO A 153 -8.01 10.56 3.76
CA PRO A 153 -8.63 9.88 2.65
C PRO A 153 -9.45 8.68 3.15
N GLN A 154 -10.68 8.56 2.67
CA GLN A 154 -11.48 7.38 2.90
C GLN A 154 -11.03 6.31 1.89
N VAL A 155 -10.47 5.24 2.41
CA VAL A 155 -10.09 4.07 1.62
C VAL A 155 -10.96 2.93 2.13
N ASP A 156 -11.54 2.15 1.22
CA ASP A 156 -12.23 0.92 1.58
C ASP A 156 -11.25 -0.02 2.28
N MET A 157 -11.29 0.02 3.60
CA MET A 157 -10.52 -0.88 4.44
C MET A 157 -11.25 -2.21 4.52
N PRO A 158 -10.55 -3.33 4.27
CA PRO A 158 -11.14 -4.62 4.58
C PRO A 158 -11.50 -4.67 6.06
N GLU A 159 -12.73 -5.05 6.35
CA GLU A 159 -13.13 -5.30 7.74
C GLU A 159 -12.17 -6.32 8.37
N PRO A 160 -11.71 -6.08 9.61
CA PRO A 160 -10.86 -7.04 10.29
C PRO A 160 -11.65 -8.35 10.44
N HIS A 161 -11.16 -9.41 9.84
CA HIS A 161 -11.68 -10.76 10.06
C HIS A 161 -11.58 -11.08 11.57
N VAL A 162 -12.64 -10.85 12.30
CA VAL A 162 -12.77 -11.32 13.68
C VAL A 162 -12.96 -12.83 13.58
N SER A 163 -11.86 -13.57 13.66
CA SER A 163 -11.88 -15.01 13.83
C SER A 163 -12.58 -15.33 15.16
N ARG A 164 -13.89 -15.61 15.10
CA ARG A 164 -14.62 -16.18 16.24
C ARG A 164 -14.06 -17.57 16.48
N LYS A 165 -13.00 -17.70 17.27
CA LYS A 165 -12.66 -18.96 17.91
C LYS A 165 -13.87 -19.36 18.78
N ARG A 166 -14.69 -20.28 18.27
CA ARG A 166 -15.66 -21.00 19.11
C ARG A 166 -14.86 -21.84 20.09
N TYR A 167 -14.71 -21.38 21.32
CA TYR A 167 -14.39 -22.26 22.44
C TYR A 167 -15.63 -23.14 22.63
N LYS A 168 -15.53 -24.40 22.21
CA LYS A 168 -16.45 -25.46 22.72
C LYS A 168 -16.03 -25.77 24.15
N LYS A 169 -16.99 -25.59 25.05
CA LYS A 169 -16.94 -26.17 26.42
C LYS A 169 -17.02 -27.68 26.33
#